data_474cd32c64b914a5ee6a31be9d20f7da
#
_entry.id   474cd32c64b914a5ee6a31be9d20f7da
#
_cell.length_a   1.000
_cell.length_b   1.000
_cell.length_c   1.000
_cell.angle_alpha   90.00
_cell.angle_beta   90.00
_cell.angle_gamma   90.00
#
_symmetry.space_group_name_H-M   'P 1'
#
loop_
_entity.id
_entity.type
_entity.pdbx_description
1 polymer ?
#
loop_
_entity_poly.entity_id
_entity_poly.type
_entity_poly.pdbx_seq_one_letter_code
_entity_poly.pdbx_strand_id
1 'polypeptide(L)'
;YMNTGYQLSYSTPLGAKSSTSHVGKTQYGKNFFHKDTPELMAATHIPYVATVAESNPADFIRKAAKAAAYSREFGTAYIKALSACPLNWNDKPNLERSVIAAAVDCCYFPLYEIERGITVLNYDPASSNKKIPVTEWLGMMGRTRHLLKEEYRSVTEEIQKEIDRRYDRLKARAEH
;
A
#
# COMPACT_ATOMS: atom_id res chain seq x y z
N TYR A 1 6.01 -4.10 5.65
CA TYR A 1 5.39 -2.76 5.55
C TYR A 1 4.21 -2.67 6.51
N MET A 2 4.49 -2.29 7.70
CA MET A 2 3.51 -2.26 8.78
C MET A 2 3.29 -0.84 9.30
N ASN A 3 4.35 -0.08 9.41
CA ASN A 3 4.35 1.29 9.92
C ASN A 3 3.78 1.42 11.33
N THR A 4 4.58 1.03 12.31
CA THR A 4 4.19 1.02 13.73
C THR A 4 4.02 2.41 14.36
N GLY A 5 4.32 3.50 13.65
CA GLY A 5 4.24 4.87 14.16
C GLY A 5 5.39 5.32 15.06
N TYR A 6 6.16 4.40 15.58
CA TYR A 6 7.39 4.70 16.32
C TYR A 6 8.61 4.80 15.41
N GLN A 7 8.51 4.28 14.22
CA GLN A 7 9.55 4.36 13.21
C GLN A 7 9.23 5.49 12.25
N LEU A 8 10.21 6.35 11.98
CA LEU A 8 10.18 7.33 10.91
C LEU A 8 10.21 6.63 9.53
N SER A 9 9.37 5.61 9.36
CA SER A 9 9.25 4.96 8.07
C SER A 9 8.41 5.86 7.17
N TYR A 10 8.93 6.17 6.00
CA TYR A 10 8.19 6.95 4.99
C TYR A 10 7.00 6.18 4.38
N SER A 11 6.55 5.11 5.03
CA SER A 11 5.43 4.28 4.60
C SER A 11 4.06 4.72 5.11
N THR A 12 4.00 5.63 6.10
CA THR A 12 2.72 6.18 6.60
C THR A 12 1.95 6.89 5.49
N PRO A 13 0.64 6.67 5.36
CA PRO A 13 -0.20 7.42 4.42
C PRO A 13 -0.16 8.93 4.65
N LEU A 14 -0.40 9.71 3.59
CA LEU A 14 -0.65 11.14 3.71
C LEU A 14 -1.82 11.36 4.69
N GLY A 15 -1.71 12.36 5.55
CA GLY A 15 -2.72 12.72 6.53
C GLY A 15 -2.78 11.83 7.78
N ALA A 16 -2.09 10.68 7.82
CA ALA A 16 -2.17 9.80 8.98
C ALA A 16 -1.44 10.38 10.19
N LYS A 17 -2.07 10.23 11.37
CA LYS A 17 -1.46 10.52 12.66
C LYS A 17 -0.35 9.52 12.97
N SER A 18 0.77 10.01 13.50
CA SER A 18 1.86 9.18 14.02
C SER A 18 2.50 9.86 15.22
N SER A 19 3.47 9.22 15.87
CA SER A 19 4.24 9.82 16.98
C SER A 19 4.97 11.12 16.61
N THR A 20 5.29 11.30 15.34
CA THR A 20 6.02 12.46 14.79
C THR A 20 5.17 13.36 13.90
N SER A 21 3.91 13.01 13.66
CA SER A 21 2.99 13.76 12.80
C SER A 21 1.65 13.87 13.52
N HIS A 22 1.49 14.92 14.29
CA HIS A 22 0.31 15.15 15.12
C HIS A 22 -0.86 15.68 14.27
N VAL A 23 -2.07 15.52 14.80
CA VAL A 23 -3.30 16.12 14.28
C VAL A 23 -3.75 17.19 15.26
N GLY A 24 -3.96 18.41 14.78
CA GLY A 24 -4.34 19.58 15.58
C GLY A 24 -4.86 20.72 14.70
N LYS A 25 -4.98 21.91 15.26
CA LYS A 25 -5.55 23.10 14.57
C LYS A 25 -4.80 23.50 13.30
N THR A 26 -3.48 23.27 13.26
CA THR A 26 -2.58 23.73 12.17
C THR A 26 -1.96 22.57 11.38
N GLN A 27 -2.23 21.33 11.76
CA GLN A 27 -1.60 20.16 11.17
C GLN A 27 -2.60 19.00 11.12
N TYR A 28 -2.71 18.34 9.99
CA TYR A 28 -3.65 17.25 9.75
C TYR A 28 -3.00 15.85 9.78
N GLY A 29 -1.79 15.74 10.34
CA GLY A 29 -1.00 14.51 10.32
C GLY A 29 0.19 14.63 9.36
N LYS A 30 0.63 13.52 8.80
CA LYS A 30 1.74 13.49 7.84
C LYS A 30 1.39 14.26 6.57
N ASN A 31 2.28 15.14 6.10
CA ASN A 31 2.04 16.08 4.99
C ASN A 31 2.70 15.68 3.65
N PHE A 32 3.14 14.44 3.49
CA PHE A 32 3.72 13.94 2.24
C PHE A 32 3.35 12.47 1.99
N PHE A 33 3.36 12.07 0.73
CA PHE A 33 3.08 10.70 0.32
C PHE A 33 4.19 9.72 0.75
N HIS A 34 3.83 8.44 0.88
CA HIS A 34 4.79 7.39 1.14
C HIS A 34 5.72 7.14 -0.07
N LYS A 35 6.92 6.65 0.19
CA LYS A 35 7.86 6.24 -0.85
C LYS A 35 7.37 4.97 -1.54
N ASP A 36 7.50 4.95 -2.86
CA ASP A 36 7.24 3.76 -3.67
C ASP A 36 8.50 2.90 -3.76
N THR A 37 8.74 2.12 -2.71
CA THR A 37 9.97 1.31 -2.63
C THR A 37 10.05 0.20 -3.67
N PRO A 38 8.96 -0.47 -4.10
CA PRO A 38 9.02 -1.41 -5.21
C PRO A 38 9.52 -0.77 -6.50
N GLU A 39 9.07 0.43 -6.84
CA GLU A 39 9.55 1.17 -8.02
C GLU A 39 11.03 1.56 -7.90
N LEU A 40 11.46 1.98 -6.70
CA LEU A 40 12.88 2.26 -6.45
C LEU A 40 13.73 1.01 -6.62
N MET A 41 13.27 -0.15 -6.13
CA MET A 41 13.98 -1.41 -6.29
C MET A 41 13.99 -1.87 -7.76
N ALA A 42 12.89 -1.72 -8.47
CA ALA A 42 12.86 -2.02 -9.91
C ALA A 42 13.85 -1.16 -10.71
N ALA A 43 14.01 0.11 -10.36
CA ALA A 43 14.96 1.03 -10.98
C ALA A 43 16.45 0.62 -10.75
N THR A 44 16.73 -0.24 -9.78
CA THR A 44 18.07 -0.82 -9.57
C THR A 44 18.36 -2.04 -10.46
N HIS A 45 17.42 -2.38 -11.36
CA HIS A 45 17.52 -3.51 -12.29
C HIS A 45 17.63 -4.89 -11.64
N ILE A 46 17.18 -5.04 -10.37
CA ILE A 46 17.10 -6.38 -9.76
C ILE A 46 16.08 -7.25 -10.50
N PRO A 47 16.33 -8.56 -10.63
CA PRO A 47 15.54 -9.42 -11.53
C PRO A 47 14.10 -9.67 -11.08
N TYR A 48 13.78 -9.48 -9.81
CA TYR A 48 12.44 -9.71 -9.29
C TYR A 48 12.03 -8.73 -8.18
N VAL A 49 10.89 -8.07 -8.37
CA VAL A 49 10.25 -7.20 -7.38
C VAL A 49 8.78 -7.59 -7.27
N ALA A 50 8.23 -7.67 -6.07
CA ALA A 50 6.82 -7.95 -5.87
C ALA A 50 6.22 -7.21 -4.67
N THR A 51 4.91 -6.97 -4.74
CA THR A 51 4.07 -6.57 -3.61
C THR A 51 3.19 -7.74 -3.21
N VAL A 52 3.01 -7.96 -1.91
CA VAL A 52 2.18 -9.03 -1.34
C VAL A 52 1.39 -8.52 -0.15
N ALA A 53 0.25 -9.11 0.15
CA ALA A 53 -0.59 -8.75 1.28
C ALA A 53 -1.09 -10.00 2.03
N GLU A 54 -1.20 -9.91 3.35
CA GLU A 54 -1.71 -10.99 4.21
C GLU A 54 -3.17 -11.35 3.88
N SER A 55 -3.94 -10.42 3.31
CA SER A 55 -5.30 -10.68 2.85
C SER A 55 -5.37 -11.65 1.66
N ASN A 56 -4.27 -11.81 0.91
CA ASN A 56 -4.18 -12.61 -0.31
C ASN A 56 -3.12 -13.71 -0.19
N PRO A 57 -3.31 -14.72 0.70
CA PRO A 57 -2.27 -15.67 1.05
C PRO A 57 -1.78 -16.54 -0.11
N ALA A 58 -2.64 -16.93 -1.04
CA ALA A 58 -2.24 -17.71 -2.21
C ALA A 58 -1.27 -16.94 -3.12
N ASP A 59 -1.55 -15.66 -3.37
CA ASP A 59 -0.65 -14.77 -4.12
C ASP A 59 0.66 -14.56 -3.38
N PHE A 60 0.60 -14.37 -2.05
CA PHE A 60 1.77 -14.20 -1.20
C PHE A 60 2.71 -15.42 -1.30
N ILE A 61 2.18 -16.63 -1.09
CA ILE A 61 2.97 -17.87 -1.12
C ILE A 61 3.62 -18.06 -2.50
N ARG A 62 2.87 -17.86 -3.58
CA ARG A 62 3.37 -17.97 -4.96
C ARG A 62 4.53 -17.01 -5.21
N LYS A 63 4.39 -15.74 -4.84
CA LYS A 63 5.42 -14.71 -5.04
C LYS A 63 6.64 -14.93 -4.14
N ALA A 64 6.44 -15.41 -2.90
CA ALA A 64 7.54 -15.74 -2.00
C ALA A 64 8.39 -16.89 -2.54
N ALA A 65 7.76 -17.95 -3.04
CA ALA A 65 8.45 -19.06 -3.69
C ALA A 65 9.22 -18.62 -4.93
N LYS A 66 8.62 -17.77 -5.76
CA LYS A 66 9.23 -17.19 -6.96
C LYS A 66 10.45 -16.32 -6.60
N ALA A 67 10.32 -15.45 -5.60
CA ALA A 67 11.42 -14.62 -5.11
C ALA A 67 12.60 -15.46 -4.59
N ALA A 68 12.33 -16.56 -3.88
CA ALA A 68 13.35 -17.48 -3.41
C ALA A 68 14.07 -18.19 -4.56
N ALA A 69 13.37 -18.55 -5.62
CA ALA A 69 13.97 -19.12 -6.83
C ALA A 69 14.86 -18.08 -7.54
N TYR A 70 14.35 -16.87 -7.77
CA TYR A 70 15.12 -15.78 -8.38
C TYR A 70 16.37 -15.43 -7.58
N SER A 71 16.26 -15.38 -6.24
CA SER A 71 17.40 -15.07 -5.38
C SER A 71 18.52 -16.10 -5.46
N ARG A 72 18.21 -17.37 -5.69
CA ARG A 72 19.20 -18.45 -5.86
C ARG A 72 19.85 -18.46 -7.24
N GLU A 73 19.08 -18.11 -8.27
CA GLU A 73 19.52 -18.29 -9.65
C GLU A 73 20.06 -17.01 -10.28
N PHE A 74 19.47 -15.86 -10.00
CA PHE A 74 19.73 -14.60 -10.70
C PHE A 74 20.20 -13.46 -9.79
N GLY A 75 20.21 -13.64 -8.47
CA GLY A 75 20.65 -12.63 -7.51
C GLY A 75 19.52 -12.03 -6.68
N THR A 76 19.59 -10.74 -6.34
CA THR A 76 18.69 -10.10 -5.38
C THR A 76 17.24 -10.09 -5.85
N ALA A 77 16.32 -10.51 -4.98
CA ALA A 77 14.88 -10.32 -5.13
C ALA A 77 14.34 -9.40 -4.02
N TYR A 78 13.30 -8.62 -4.32
CA TYR A 78 12.67 -7.71 -3.35
C TYR A 78 11.18 -7.99 -3.24
N ILE A 79 10.68 -8.17 -2.02
CA ILE A 79 9.26 -8.26 -1.71
C ILE A 79 8.86 -7.18 -0.71
N LYS A 80 7.82 -6.42 -1.03
CA LYS A 80 7.14 -5.51 -0.11
C LYS A 80 5.85 -6.16 0.38
N ALA A 81 5.83 -6.59 1.63
CA ALA A 81 4.65 -7.20 2.24
C ALA A 81 3.85 -6.15 3.04
N LEU A 82 2.53 -6.09 2.81
CA LEU A 82 1.62 -5.32 3.64
C LEU A 82 1.15 -6.17 4.81
N SER A 83 1.39 -5.67 6.02
CA SER A 83 0.96 -6.27 7.29
C SER A 83 0.33 -5.18 8.16
N ALA A 84 -0.70 -5.50 8.91
CA ALA A 84 -1.34 -4.56 9.83
C ALA A 84 -0.51 -4.34 11.10
N CYS A 85 -0.76 -3.21 11.76
CA CYS A 85 -0.23 -2.91 13.08
C CYS A 85 -1.34 -2.30 13.95
N PRO A 86 -2.07 -3.10 14.73
CA PRO A 86 -3.22 -2.64 15.51
C PRO A 86 -2.90 -1.45 16.41
N LEU A 87 -1.72 -1.43 17.00
CA LEU A 87 -1.31 -0.39 17.94
C LEU A 87 -1.20 0.99 17.27
N ASN A 88 -0.52 1.08 16.13
CA ASN A 88 -0.37 2.36 15.44
C ASN A 88 -1.56 2.71 14.55
N TRP A 89 -2.12 1.71 13.88
CA TRP A 89 -3.29 1.94 13.03
C TRP A 89 -4.52 2.21 13.87
N ASN A 90 -4.47 1.82 15.15
CA ASN A 90 -5.57 1.96 16.11
C ASN A 90 -6.86 1.37 15.55
N ASP A 91 -6.76 0.14 15.09
CA ASP A 91 -7.82 -0.71 14.62
C ASP A 91 -8.04 -1.89 15.59
N LYS A 92 -9.13 -2.61 15.40
CA LYS A 92 -9.42 -3.79 16.20
C LYS A 92 -8.60 -4.97 15.67
N PRO A 93 -7.87 -5.74 16.52
CA PRO A 93 -7.03 -6.85 16.06
C PRO A 93 -7.76 -7.90 15.20
N ASN A 94 -9.04 -8.14 15.47
CA ASN A 94 -9.87 -9.06 14.70
C ASN A 94 -10.27 -8.54 13.30
N LEU A 95 -9.99 -7.28 12.98
CA LEU A 95 -10.29 -6.65 11.68
C LEU A 95 -9.05 -6.44 10.80
N GLU A 96 -7.86 -6.80 11.26
CA GLU A 96 -6.60 -6.58 10.54
C GLU A 96 -6.66 -7.06 9.09
N ARG A 97 -7.13 -8.29 8.87
CA ARG A 97 -7.26 -8.85 7.52
C ARG A 97 -8.19 -8.01 6.64
N SER A 98 -9.29 -7.51 7.19
CA SER A 98 -10.24 -6.66 6.47
C SER A 98 -9.65 -5.30 6.12
N VAL A 99 -8.87 -4.71 7.03
CA VAL A 99 -8.16 -3.44 6.79
C VAL A 99 -7.11 -3.60 5.70
N ILE A 100 -6.37 -4.71 5.68
CA ILE A 100 -5.40 -5.01 4.62
C ILE A 100 -6.12 -5.24 3.29
N ALA A 101 -7.23 -6.01 3.27
CA ALA A 101 -8.02 -6.23 2.07
C ALA A 101 -8.54 -4.90 1.49
N ALA A 102 -9.06 -4.01 2.34
CA ALA A 102 -9.53 -2.69 1.92
C ALA A 102 -8.41 -1.81 1.33
N ALA A 103 -7.16 -1.91 1.84
CA ALA A 103 -6.02 -1.22 1.25
C ALA A 103 -5.68 -1.72 -0.16
N VAL A 104 -5.90 -3.01 -0.43
CA VAL A 104 -5.73 -3.62 -1.75
C VAL A 104 -6.90 -3.22 -2.66
N ASP A 105 -8.14 -3.32 -2.17
CA ASP A 105 -9.35 -3.06 -2.94
C ASP A 105 -9.54 -1.57 -3.30
N CYS A 106 -9.02 -0.64 -2.48
CA CYS A 106 -8.96 0.79 -2.85
C CYS A 106 -7.74 1.18 -3.70
N CYS A 107 -6.94 0.20 -4.15
CA CYS A 107 -5.72 0.41 -4.95
C CYS A 107 -4.60 1.22 -4.24
N TYR A 108 -4.70 1.44 -2.91
CA TYR A 108 -3.61 2.05 -2.15
C TYR A 108 -2.36 1.15 -2.11
N PHE A 109 -2.58 -0.16 -2.06
CA PHE A 109 -1.53 -1.17 -2.08
C PHE A 109 -1.82 -2.21 -3.17
N PRO A 110 -1.54 -1.92 -4.44
CA PRO A 110 -1.79 -2.84 -5.54
C PRO A 110 -0.90 -4.09 -5.44
N LEU A 111 -1.44 -5.23 -5.87
CA LEU A 111 -0.72 -6.51 -5.92
C LEU A 111 -0.19 -6.74 -7.34
N TYR A 112 1.12 -6.60 -7.49
CA TYR A 112 1.81 -6.77 -8.77
C TYR A 112 3.21 -7.34 -8.57
N GLU A 113 3.82 -7.74 -9.66
CA GLU A 113 5.22 -8.15 -9.72
C GLU A 113 5.91 -7.53 -10.94
N ILE A 114 7.21 -7.31 -10.83
CA ILE A 114 8.08 -6.90 -11.92
C ILE A 114 9.15 -7.99 -12.06
N GLU A 115 9.12 -8.67 -13.19
CA GLU A 115 10.01 -9.79 -13.51
C GLU A 115 10.86 -9.42 -14.70
N ARG A 116 12.16 -9.22 -14.47
CA ARG A 116 13.12 -8.79 -15.52
C ARG A 116 12.63 -7.56 -16.30
N GLY A 117 12.07 -6.60 -15.59
CA GLY A 117 11.54 -5.36 -16.18
C GLY A 117 10.10 -5.43 -16.69
N ILE A 118 9.51 -6.63 -16.80
CA ILE A 118 8.12 -6.81 -17.23
C ILE A 118 7.19 -6.71 -16.02
N THR A 119 6.23 -5.80 -16.08
CA THR A 119 5.23 -5.60 -15.01
C THR A 119 4.03 -6.50 -15.23
N VAL A 120 3.58 -7.19 -14.18
CA VAL A 120 2.38 -8.01 -14.18
C VAL A 120 1.48 -7.59 -13.02
N LEU A 121 0.26 -7.12 -13.33
CA LEU A 121 -0.77 -6.84 -12.34
C LEU A 121 -1.47 -8.15 -11.95
N ASN A 122 -1.29 -8.61 -10.71
CA ASN A 122 -1.82 -9.91 -10.28
C ASN A 122 -3.25 -9.83 -9.75
N TYR A 123 -3.72 -8.65 -9.37
CA TYR A 123 -5.08 -8.43 -8.88
C TYR A 123 -5.59 -7.05 -9.30
N ASP A 124 -6.69 -7.01 -10.01
CA ASP A 124 -7.44 -5.80 -10.35
C ASP A 124 -8.78 -5.80 -9.61
N PRO A 125 -8.98 -4.96 -8.58
CA PRO A 125 -10.23 -4.92 -7.83
C PRO A 125 -11.41 -4.45 -8.68
N ALA A 126 -11.19 -3.63 -9.72
CA ALA A 126 -12.25 -3.20 -10.63
C ALA A 126 -12.81 -4.37 -11.45
N SER A 127 -11.94 -5.22 -12.00
CA SER A 127 -12.33 -6.42 -12.73
C SER A 127 -13.07 -7.45 -11.87
N SER A 128 -12.79 -7.43 -10.55
CA SER A 128 -13.43 -8.31 -9.56
C SER A 128 -14.70 -7.71 -8.93
N ASN A 129 -15.11 -6.51 -9.36
CA ASN A 129 -16.21 -5.72 -8.76
C ASN A 129 -16.04 -5.49 -7.25
N LYS A 130 -14.80 -5.28 -6.80
CA LYS A 130 -14.41 -5.06 -5.40
C LYS A 130 -13.76 -3.71 -5.17
N LYS A 131 -13.60 -2.87 -6.20
CA LYS A 131 -12.98 -1.56 -6.04
C LYS A 131 -13.83 -0.69 -5.12
N ILE A 132 -13.21 -0.16 -4.06
CA ILE A 132 -13.80 0.75 -3.08
C ILE A 132 -13.09 2.11 -3.10
N PRO A 133 -13.75 3.20 -2.67
CA PRO A 133 -13.09 4.49 -2.48
C PRO A 133 -12.12 4.42 -1.29
N VAL A 134 -11.04 5.21 -1.34
CA VAL A 134 -10.03 5.24 -0.27
C VAL A 134 -10.61 5.64 1.08
N THR A 135 -11.69 6.43 1.10
CA THR A 135 -12.36 6.86 2.33
C THR A 135 -12.88 5.70 3.19
N GLU A 136 -13.29 4.59 2.58
CA GLU A 136 -13.68 3.39 3.32
C GLU A 136 -12.49 2.81 4.08
N TRP A 137 -11.34 2.65 3.42
CA TRP A 137 -10.12 2.17 4.08
C TRP A 137 -9.63 3.13 5.16
N LEU A 138 -9.59 4.46 4.89
CA LEU A 138 -9.18 5.47 5.87
C LEU A 138 -10.06 5.47 7.11
N GLY A 139 -11.36 5.19 6.96
CA GLY A 139 -12.32 5.10 8.04
C GLY A 139 -12.12 3.90 8.98
N MET A 140 -11.47 2.84 8.51
CA MET A 140 -11.22 1.63 9.31
C MET A 140 -10.14 1.83 10.37
N MET A 141 -9.27 2.84 10.22
CA MET A 141 -8.12 3.07 11.10
C MET A 141 -8.27 4.34 11.93
N GLY A 142 -8.00 4.27 13.23
CA GLY A 142 -8.05 5.43 14.11
C GLY A 142 -7.01 6.50 13.75
N ARG A 143 -5.87 6.13 13.16
CA ARG A 143 -4.84 7.08 12.72
C ARG A 143 -5.22 7.95 11.52
N THR A 144 -6.27 7.57 10.76
CA THR A 144 -6.72 8.28 9.55
C THR A 144 -8.18 8.70 9.59
N ARG A 145 -8.98 8.20 10.54
CA ARG A 145 -10.42 8.46 10.62
C ARG A 145 -10.78 9.95 10.70
N HIS A 146 -9.90 10.80 11.26
CA HIS A 146 -10.11 12.24 11.30
C HIS A 146 -10.21 12.86 9.90
N LEU A 147 -9.57 12.25 8.89
CA LEU A 147 -9.63 12.71 7.50
C LEU A 147 -11.03 12.62 6.86
N LEU A 148 -11.95 11.88 7.48
CA LEU A 148 -13.33 11.79 7.00
C LEU A 148 -14.20 13.01 7.36
N LYS A 149 -13.68 13.94 8.17
CA LYS A 149 -14.37 15.19 8.47
C LYS A 149 -14.32 16.13 7.26
N GLU A 150 -15.36 16.95 7.10
CA GLU A 150 -15.49 17.90 6.00
C GLU A 150 -14.28 18.84 5.87
N GLU A 151 -13.71 19.27 6.97
CA GLU A 151 -12.52 20.14 7.02
C GLU A 151 -11.28 19.55 6.31
N TYR A 152 -11.22 18.20 6.14
CA TYR A 152 -10.11 17.49 5.48
C TYR A 152 -10.48 16.89 4.12
N ARG A 153 -11.62 17.26 3.57
CA ARG A 153 -12.11 16.73 2.30
C ARG A 153 -11.10 16.89 1.16
N SER A 154 -10.46 18.04 1.06
CA SER A 154 -9.42 18.29 0.05
C SER A 154 -8.24 17.32 0.15
N VAL A 155 -7.86 16.92 1.38
CA VAL A 155 -6.78 15.95 1.62
C VAL A 155 -7.20 14.56 1.15
N THR A 156 -8.43 14.13 1.44
CA THR A 156 -8.92 12.83 0.99
C THR A 156 -9.08 12.75 -0.53
N GLU A 157 -9.50 13.83 -1.16
CA GLU A 157 -9.57 13.95 -2.62
C GLU A 157 -8.17 13.90 -3.26
N GLU A 158 -7.17 14.54 -2.64
CA GLU A 158 -5.78 14.46 -3.07
C GLU A 158 -5.23 13.02 -2.97
N ILE A 159 -5.52 12.33 -1.85
CA ILE A 159 -5.13 10.93 -1.66
C ILE A 159 -5.76 10.06 -2.75
N GLN A 160 -7.05 10.20 -3.03
CA GLN A 160 -7.74 9.42 -4.04
C GLN A 160 -7.14 9.67 -5.44
N LYS A 161 -6.95 10.92 -5.83
CA LYS A 161 -6.34 11.29 -7.12
C LYS A 161 -4.95 10.68 -7.29
N GLU A 162 -4.12 10.71 -6.25
CA GLU A 162 -2.77 10.15 -6.32
C GLU A 162 -2.79 8.62 -6.41
N ILE A 163 -3.71 7.95 -5.70
CA ILE A 163 -3.91 6.50 -5.80
C ILE A 163 -4.32 6.14 -7.23
N ASP A 164 -5.35 6.79 -7.76
CA ASP A 164 -5.85 6.51 -9.10
C ASP A 164 -4.74 6.74 -10.14
N ARG A 165 -4.03 7.86 -10.08
CA ARG A 165 -2.90 8.17 -10.97
C ARG A 165 -1.80 7.10 -10.94
N ARG A 166 -1.43 6.59 -9.74
CA ARG A 166 -0.41 5.54 -9.60
C ARG A 166 -0.91 4.21 -10.14
N TYR A 167 -2.15 3.89 -9.83
CA TYR A 167 -2.76 2.63 -10.26
C TYR A 167 -2.93 2.57 -11.78
N ASP A 168 -3.43 3.63 -12.39
CA ASP A 168 -3.60 3.73 -13.85
C ASP A 168 -2.25 3.60 -14.58
N ARG A 169 -1.19 4.26 -14.06
CA ARG A 169 0.16 4.10 -14.60
C ARG A 169 0.68 2.66 -14.49
N LEU A 170 0.42 2.00 -13.36
CA LEU A 170 0.80 0.61 -13.16
C LEU A 170 0.06 -0.31 -14.14
N LYS A 171 -1.24 -0.10 -14.29
CA LYS A 171 -2.09 -0.86 -15.20
C LYS A 171 -1.64 -0.71 -16.65
N ALA A 172 -1.41 0.51 -17.10
CA ALA A 172 -0.89 0.77 -18.46
C ALA A 172 0.44 0.05 -18.75
N ARG A 173 1.33 -0.07 -17.75
CA ARG A 173 2.58 -0.82 -17.92
C ARG A 173 2.39 -2.34 -17.93
N ALA A 174 1.35 -2.84 -17.30
CA ALA A 174 1.05 -4.28 -17.27
C ALA A 174 0.31 -4.76 -18.53
N GLU A 175 -0.22 -3.85 -19.33
CA GLU A 175 -0.94 -4.15 -20.58
C GLU A 175 0.00 -4.14 -21.81
N HIS A 176 1.26 -3.75 -21.65
CA HIS A 176 2.31 -3.69 -22.68
C HIS A 176 3.45 -4.69 -22.39
#